data_cec420f19ed7bf08ff26591dbb5875dd
#
_entry.id   cec420f19ed7bf08ff26591dbb5875dd
#
_cell.length_a   1.000
_cell.length_b   1.000
_cell.length_c   1.000
_cell.angle_alpha   90.00
_cell.angle_beta   90.00
_cell.angle_gamma   90.00
#
_symmetry.space_group_name_H-M   'P 1'
#
loop_
_entity.id
_entity.type
_entity.pdbx_description
1 polymer ?
#
loop_
_entity_poly.entity_id
_entity_poly.type
_entity_poly.pdbx_seq_one_letter_code
_entity_poly.pdbx_strand_id
1 'polypeptide(L)'
;MKTISRKQSQNLAAIVFATTLTISSASAFAGGSHDHKHAVEYDPMQNEFGMYEPGMHVTKVIEIEMSDAMTFSPSEITVNQGDVIKFINRNVGQMMHEFVLGTPESLNEHAEMMKKFPGMEHKEPYMVHVAPGKKGEITWKFTDSGEFSFGCLIPGHYDAGMKGIVRVGS
;
A
#
# COMPACT_ATOMS: atom_id res chain seq x y z
N MET A 1 69.05 -26.44 58.40
CA MET A 1 70.07 -25.46 58.01
C MET A 1 69.34 -24.29 57.36
N LYS A 2 69.21 -23.17 58.12
CA LYS A 2 69.87 -21.86 57.94
C LYS A 2 69.74 -21.42 56.45
N THR A 3 69.23 -20.27 56.03
CA THR A 3 69.45 -18.93 56.55
C THR A 3 68.56 -17.91 55.80
N ILE A 4 67.97 -16.95 56.54
CA ILE A 4 68.09 -15.47 56.45
C ILE A 4 67.64 -14.78 55.20
N SER A 5 66.51 -14.03 55.30
CA SER A 5 66.41 -12.58 55.40
C SER A 5 66.87 -11.73 54.20
N ARG A 6 65.93 -11.00 53.59
CA ARG A 6 66.11 -9.53 53.54
C ARG A 6 64.82 -8.81 53.12
N LYS A 7 64.34 -7.96 54.02
CA LYS A 7 63.42 -6.89 53.74
C LYS A 7 64.04 -5.91 52.75
N GLN A 8 63.35 -5.51 51.80
CA GLN A 8 63.55 -4.21 51.18
C GLN A 8 62.16 -3.53 50.98
N SER A 9 62.04 -2.48 51.72
CA SER A 9 61.05 -1.46 51.64
C SER A 9 61.38 -0.59 50.41
N GLN A 10 60.41 -0.44 49.51
CA GLN A 10 60.49 0.63 48.53
C GLN A 10 59.12 1.30 48.41
N ASN A 11 59.22 2.60 48.66
CA ASN A 11 58.13 3.55 48.59
C ASN A 11 57.50 3.57 47.23
N LEU A 12 56.17 3.41 47.13
CA LEU A 12 55.42 3.67 45.95
C LEU A 12 54.66 5.00 46.09
N ALA A 13 55.12 5.97 45.32
CA ALA A 13 54.43 7.24 45.16
C ALA A 13 53.14 7.01 44.48
N ALA A 14 52.01 7.44 45.07
CA ALA A 14 50.73 7.42 44.49
C ALA A 14 50.60 8.56 43.46
N ILE A 15 50.58 8.20 42.22
CA ILE A 15 50.17 9.14 41.13
C ILE A 15 48.66 9.10 41.02
N VAL A 16 48.02 10.17 41.47
CA VAL A 16 46.57 10.39 41.26
C VAL A 16 46.36 10.90 39.84
N PHE A 17 45.89 10.04 38.97
CA PHE A 17 45.35 10.47 37.67
C PHE A 17 43.94 10.97 37.87
N ALA A 18 43.75 12.27 37.83
CA ALA A 18 42.43 12.88 37.74
C ALA A 18 41.90 12.73 36.29
N THR A 19 41.06 11.75 36.07
CA THR A 19 40.31 11.62 34.82
C THR A 19 39.13 12.57 34.83
N THR A 20 39.23 13.67 34.11
CA THR A 20 38.11 14.55 33.83
C THR A 20 37.15 13.85 32.89
N LEU A 21 36.00 13.44 33.41
CA LEU A 21 34.91 12.89 32.65
C LEU A 21 34.17 14.05 31.93
N THR A 22 34.49 14.27 30.67
CA THR A 22 33.71 15.19 29.83
C THR A 22 32.40 14.54 29.46
N ILE A 23 31.33 14.99 30.09
CA ILE A 23 29.94 14.61 29.69
C ILE A 23 29.63 15.36 28.42
N SER A 24 29.79 14.69 27.28
CA SER A 24 29.24 15.17 26.00
C SER A 24 27.72 15.01 26.03
N SER A 25 27.02 16.12 26.15
CA SER A 25 25.58 16.18 25.98
C SER A 25 25.26 15.87 24.51
N ALA A 26 24.90 14.64 24.20
CA ALA A 26 24.32 14.29 22.94
C ALA A 26 22.92 14.89 22.90
N SER A 27 22.75 15.98 22.15
CA SER A 27 21.43 16.48 21.77
C SER A 27 20.74 15.39 20.97
N ALA A 28 19.78 14.71 21.57
CA ALA A 28 18.88 13.83 20.87
C ALA A 28 18.04 14.72 19.94
N PHE A 29 18.40 14.77 18.67
CA PHE A 29 17.47 15.19 17.65
C PHE A 29 16.31 14.18 17.68
N ALA A 30 15.18 14.61 18.19
CA ALA A 30 13.91 13.93 17.96
C ALA A 30 13.63 14.00 16.46
N GLY A 31 14.10 12.99 15.74
CA GLY A 31 13.76 12.76 14.36
C GLY A 31 12.24 12.55 14.31
N GLY A 32 11.51 13.54 13.77
CA GLY A 32 10.13 13.40 13.47
C GLY A 32 9.96 12.11 12.66
N SER A 33 9.12 11.22 13.17
CA SER A 33 8.63 10.06 12.44
C SER A 33 7.84 10.58 11.23
N HIS A 34 8.53 10.78 10.11
CA HIS A 34 7.88 10.87 8.83
C HIS A 34 7.35 9.48 8.56
N ASP A 35 6.06 9.32 8.77
CA ASP A 35 5.28 8.17 8.33
C ASP A 35 5.30 8.18 6.79
N HIS A 36 6.41 7.77 6.23
CA HIS A 36 6.52 7.45 4.82
C HIS A 36 5.65 6.21 4.62
N LYS A 37 4.37 6.44 4.34
CA LYS A 37 3.57 5.43 3.66
C LYS A 37 4.35 5.10 2.40
N HIS A 38 5.12 4.01 2.44
CA HIS A 38 5.70 3.45 1.24
C HIS A 38 4.52 3.10 0.36
N ALA A 39 4.30 3.91 -0.67
CA ALA A 39 3.42 3.52 -1.75
C ALA A 39 3.94 2.16 -2.24
N VAL A 40 3.09 1.17 -2.33
CA VAL A 40 3.46 -0.11 -2.91
C VAL A 40 3.80 0.21 -4.37
N GLU A 41 5.06 0.04 -4.72
CA GLU A 41 5.51 0.18 -6.10
C GLU A 41 5.37 -1.19 -6.75
N TYR A 42 4.64 -1.24 -7.86
CA TYR A 42 4.44 -2.43 -8.65
C TYR A 42 5.37 -2.39 -9.85
N ASP A 43 5.73 -3.56 -10.36
CA ASP A 43 6.38 -3.68 -11.66
C ASP A 43 5.43 -3.26 -12.80
N PRO A 44 5.96 -2.78 -13.94
CA PRO A 44 5.12 -2.48 -15.10
C PRO A 44 4.26 -3.68 -15.49
N MET A 45 3.00 -3.42 -15.78
CA MET A 45 2.02 -4.44 -16.14
C MET A 45 1.18 -3.97 -17.32
N GLN A 46 0.91 -4.87 -18.25
CA GLN A 46 -0.06 -4.67 -19.34
C GLN A 46 -0.96 -5.89 -19.46
N ASN A 47 -2.24 -5.65 -19.69
CA ASN A 47 -3.25 -6.68 -19.93
C ASN A 47 -4.31 -6.16 -20.91
N GLU A 48 -5.38 -6.92 -21.10
CA GLU A 48 -6.44 -6.62 -22.07
C GLU A 48 -7.30 -5.39 -21.75
N PHE A 49 -7.26 -4.90 -20.50
CA PHE A 49 -8.00 -3.69 -20.09
C PHE A 49 -7.09 -2.47 -19.82
N GLY A 50 -5.82 -2.53 -20.22
CA GLY A 50 -4.90 -1.41 -20.15
C GLY A 50 -3.55 -1.74 -19.52
N MET A 51 -2.93 -0.72 -18.92
CA MET A 51 -1.58 -0.88 -18.36
C MET A 51 -1.34 -0.04 -17.12
N TYR A 52 -0.37 -0.50 -16.33
CA TYR A 52 0.28 0.25 -15.27
C TYR A 52 1.77 0.36 -15.56
N GLU A 53 2.32 1.56 -15.32
CA GLU A 53 3.75 1.82 -15.31
C GLU A 53 4.07 2.81 -14.18
N PRO A 54 5.14 2.58 -13.39
CA PRO A 54 5.57 3.52 -12.37
C PRO A 54 5.78 4.94 -12.92
N GLY A 55 5.28 5.94 -12.21
CA GLY A 55 5.48 7.33 -12.60
C GLY A 55 4.60 7.85 -13.75
N MET A 56 3.56 7.12 -14.16
CA MET A 56 2.60 7.60 -15.15
C MET A 56 2.03 8.97 -14.75
N HIS A 57 1.96 9.88 -15.72
CA HIS A 57 1.34 11.19 -15.52
C HIS A 57 -0.19 11.06 -15.53
N VAL A 58 -0.83 11.27 -14.38
CA VAL A 58 -2.29 11.22 -14.22
C VAL A 58 -2.94 12.33 -15.04
N THR A 59 -3.87 11.97 -15.95
CA THR A 59 -4.65 12.92 -16.75
C THR A 59 -5.97 13.29 -16.11
N LYS A 60 -6.55 12.37 -15.31
CA LYS A 60 -7.84 12.58 -14.64
C LYS A 60 -7.90 11.84 -13.31
N VAL A 61 -8.55 12.46 -12.32
CA VAL A 61 -8.85 11.84 -11.02
C VAL A 61 -10.34 11.56 -10.95
N ILE A 62 -10.72 10.36 -10.50
CA ILE A 62 -12.10 9.95 -10.30
C ILE A 62 -12.25 9.44 -8.86
N GLU A 63 -13.13 10.06 -8.10
CA GLU A 63 -13.50 9.57 -6.78
C GLU A 63 -14.69 8.61 -6.88
N ILE A 64 -14.60 7.49 -6.16
CA ILE A 64 -15.64 6.45 -6.11
C ILE A 64 -15.94 6.17 -4.64
N GLU A 65 -17.19 6.24 -4.26
CA GLU A 65 -17.66 5.80 -2.95
C GLU A 65 -18.11 4.34 -3.01
N MET A 66 -17.73 3.59 -1.98
CA MET A 66 -18.14 2.20 -1.75
C MET A 66 -18.98 2.12 -0.50
N SER A 67 -20.12 1.44 -0.54
CA SER A 67 -21.04 1.36 0.59
C SER A 67 -21.52 -0.06 0.87
N ASP A 68 -21.99 -0.29 2.10
CA ASP A 68 -22.56 -1.57 2.54
C ASP A 68 -23.90 -1.91 1.87
N ALA A 69 -24.44 -0.99 1.05
CA ALA A 69 -25.53 -1.28 0.13
C ALA A 69 -25.08 -2.06 -1.12
N MET A 70 -23.82 -2.53 -1.14
CA MET A 70 -23.18 -3.24 -2.26
C MET A 70 -23.17 -2.40 -3.53
N THR A 71 -22.79 -1.13 -3.39
CA THR A 71 -22.77 -0.17 -4.51
C THR A 71 -21.47 0.59 -4.60
N PHE A 72 -21.12 0.95 -5.84
CA PHE A 72 -20.17 2.00 -6.17
C PHE A 72 -20.91 3.26 -6.62
N SER A 73 -20.40 4.42 -6.28
CA SER A 73 -20.94 5.72 -6.75
C SER A 73 -19.80 6.64 -7.17
N PRO A 74 -19.68 6.99 -8.47
CA PRO A 74 -20.49 6.51 -9.59
C PRO A 74 -20.26 5.03 -9.92
N SER A 75 -21.27 4.35 -10.47
CA SER A 75 -21.17 2.99 -10.99
C SER A 75 -20.92 2.95 -12.51
N GLU A 76 -21.05 4.09 -13.20
CA GLU A 76 -20.72 4.25 -14.61
C GLU A 76 -19.74 5.41 -14.80
N ILE A 77 -18.66 5.14 -15.53
CA ILE A 77 -17.55 6.06 -15.73
C ILE A 77 -17.27 6.15 -17.22
N THR A 78 -17.03 7.35 -17.75
CA THR A 78 -16.58 7.55 -19.12
C THR A 78 -15.24 8.27 -19.14
N VAL A 79 -14.30 7.71 -19.90
CA VAL A 79 -12.96 8.20 -20.13
C VAL A 79 -12.59 8.05 -21.61
N ASN A 80 -11.42 8.53 -22.02
CA ASN A 80 -10.92 8.37 -23.39
C ASN A 80 -9.77 7.39 -23.44
N GLN A 81 -9.57 6.78 -24.60
CA GLN A 81 -8.39 5.98 -24.87
C GLN A 81 -7.13 6.82 -24.67
N GLY A 82 -6.15 6.24 -23.97
CA GLY A 82 -4.91 6.91 -23.58
C GLY A 82 -4.96 7.66 -22.26
N ASP A 83 -6.15 7.88 -21.68
CA ASP A 83 -6.27 8.50 -20.36
C ASP A 83 -5.56 7.66 -19.28
N VAL A 84 -4.85 8.35 -18.41
CA VAL A 84 -4.28 7.80 -17.18
C VAL A 84 -5.14 8.26 -16.00
N ILE A 85 -5.92 7.34 -15.47
CA ILE A 85 -6.90 7.63 -14.45
C ILE A 85 -6.36 7.24 -13.07
N LYS A 86 -6.41 8.18 -12.13
CA LYS A 86 -6.27 7.89 -10.70
C LYS A 86 -7.67 7.69 -10.10
N PHE A 87 -7.99 6.47 -9.70
CA PHE A 87 -9.20 6.16 -8.94
C PHE A 87 -8.91 6.32 -7.46
N ILE A 88 -9.70 7.14 -6.78
CA ILE A 88 -9.68 7.32 -5.33
C ILE A 88 -10.93 6.65 -4.77
N ASN A 89 -10.75 5.48 -4.19
CA ASN A 89 -11.84 4.66 -3.67
C ASN A 89 -12.04 4.96 -2.20
N ARG A 90 -13.24 5.44 -1.82
CA ARG A 90 -13.62 5.76 -0.43
C ARG A 90 -14.62 4.75 0.08
N ASN A 91 -14.26 4.05 1.14
CA ASN A 91 -15.21 3.19 1.82
C ASN A 91 -15.99 4.00 2.88
N VAL A 92 -17.25 4.26 2.62
CA VAL A 92 -18.17 4.96 3.53
C VAL A 92 -19.00 3.99 4.39
N GLY A 93 -18.82 2.69 4.19
CA GLY A 93 -19.47 1.61 4.94
C GLY A 93 -18.69 1.18 6.18
N GLN A 94 -19.18 0.10 6.80
CA GLN A 94 -18.61 -0.55 7.99
C GLN A 94 -17.91 -1.88 7.66
N MET A 95 -18.12 -2.41 6.45
CA MET A 95 -17.46 -3.62 5.96
C MET A 95 -16.22 -3.28 5.12
N MET A 96 -15.33 -4.25 4.98
CA MET A 96 -14.24 -4.18 4.01
C MET A 96 -14.84 -4.21 2.61
N HIS A 97 -14.35 -3.33 1.73
CA HIS A 97 -14.66 -3.35 0.31
C HIS A 97 -13.38 -3.40 -0.51
N GLU A 98 -13.54 -3.79 -1.76
CA GLU A 98 -12.45 -3.89 -2.73
C GLU A 98 -12.87 -3.21 -4.03
N PHE A 99 -11.91 -2.57 -4.70
CA PHE A 99 -12.07 -2.12 -6.07
C PHE A 99 -11.11 -2.92 -6.94
N VAL A 100 -11.63 -3.67 -7.88
CA VAL A 100 -10.85 -4.43 -8.87
C VAL A 100 -11.33 -4.02 -10.26
N LEU A 101 -10.41 -3.56 -11.09
CA LEU A 101 -10.65 -3.24 -12.49
C LEU A 101 -10.38 -4.49 -13.34
N GLY A 102 -11.18 -4.70 -14.41
CA GLY A 102 -11.02 -5.84 -15.29
C GLY A 102 -12.00 -5.84 -16.45
N THR A 103 -12.03 -6.94 -17.17
CA THR A 103 -13.15 -7.26 -18.08
C THR A 103 -14.25 -7.96 -17.30
N PRO A 104 -15.51 -7.99 -17.82
CA PRO A 104 -16.56 -8.78 -17.20
C PRO A 104 -16.18 -10.25 -17.00
N GLU A 105 -15.42 -10.82 -17.92
CA GLU A 105 -14.97 -12.21 -17.89
C GLU A 105 -13.93 -12.41 -16.79
N SER A 106 -12.87 -11.60 -16.77
CA SER A 106 -11.79 -11.72 -15.77
C SER A 106 -12.30 -11.49 -14.34
N LEU A 107 -13.25 -10.55 -14.15
CA LEU A 107 -13.86 -10.32 -12.84
C LEU A 107 -14.74 -11.49 -12.37
N ASN A 108 -15.48 -12.10 -13.28
CA ASN A 108 -16.28 -13.29 -12.96
C ASN A 108 -15.40 -14.48 -12.57
N GLU A 109 -14.32 -14.76 -13.33
CA GLU A 109 -13.37 -15.82 -13.01
C GLU A 109 -12.69 -15.58 -11.66
N HIS A 110 -12.27 -14.35 -11.41
CA HIS A 110 -11.64 -13.98 -10.14
C HIS A 110 -12.63 -14.10 -8.97
N ALA A 111 -13.90 -13.65 -9.14
CA ALA A 111 -14.93 -13.81 -8.10
C ALA A 111 -15.17 -15.29 -7.75
N GLU A 112 -15.20 -16.19 -8.75
CA GLU A 112 -15.32 -17.64 -8.51
C GLU A 112 -14.08 -18.21 -7.79
N MET A 113 -12.90 -17.68 -8.08
CA MET A 113 -11.67 -18.05 -7.36
C MET A 113 -11.72 -17.61 -5.90
N MET A 114 -12.15 -16.38 -5.62
CA MET A 114 -12.28 -15.86 -4.26
C MET A 114 -13.33 -16.62 -3.43
N LYS A 115 -14.39 -17.15 -4.04
CA LYS A 115 -15.33 -18.04 -3.35
C LYS A 115 -14.67 -19.35 -2.90
N LYS A 116 -13.73 -19.89 -3.69
CA LYS A 116 -12.99 -21.13 -3.36
C LYS A 116 -11.88 -20.88 -2.33
N PHE A 117 -11.28 -19.69 -2.37
CA PHE A 117 -10.12 -19.34 -1.57
C PHE A 117 -10.30 -17.94 -0.90
N PRO A 118 -11.27 -17.80 0.01
CA PRO A 118 -11.68 -16.50 0.55
C PRO A 118 -10.60 -15.77 1.38
N GLY A 119 -9.55 -16.48 1.78
CA GLY A 119 -8.41 -15.90 2.51
C GLY A 119 -7.19 -15.61 1.64
N MET A 120 -7.30 -15.74 0.32
CA MET A 120 -6.20 -15.42 -0.57
C MET A 120 -6.07 -13.90 -0.70
N GLU A 121 -5.02 -13.37 -0.11
CA GLU A 121 -4.66 -11.96 -0.29
C GLU A 121 -3.60 -11.85 -1.39
N HIS A 122 -3.84 -10.98 -2.35
CA HIS A 122 -2.88 -10.60 -3.37
C HIS A 122 -3.01 -9.11 -3.65
N LYS A 123 -1.98 -8.53 -4.24
CA LYS A 123 -1.93 -7.10 -4.53
C LYS A 123 -1.49 -6.91 -5.96
N GLU A 124 -2.35 -6.28 -6.73
CA GLU A 124 -2.10 -5.97 -8.13
C GLU A 124 -2.31 -4.47 -8.37
N PRO A 125 -1.65 -3.86 -9.38
CA PRO A 125 -1.77 -2.43 -9.63
C PRO A 125 -3.18 -1.98 -10.02
N TYR A 126 -4.04 -2.89 -10.45
CA TYR A 126 -5.44 -2.65 -10.84
C TYR A 126 -6.46 -2.93 -9.73
N MET A 127 -6.01 -3.18 -8.49
CA MET A 127 -6.90 -3.48 -7.38
C MET A 127 -6.47 -2.83 -6.06
N VAL A 128 -7.43 -2.59 -5.18
CA VAL A 128 -7.17 -2.10 -3.83
C VAL A 128 -8.26 -2.51 -2.84
N HIS A 129 -7.84 -3.05 -1.69
CA HIS A 129 -8.71 -3.26 -0.53
C HIS A 129 -8.83 -1.98 0.28
N VAL A 130 -10.04 -1.65 0.69
CA VAL A 130 -10.33 -0.41 1.44
C VAL A 130 -11.10 -0.72 2.70
N ALA A 131 -10.44 -0.59 3.84
CA ALA A 131 -11.05 -0.79 5.14
C ALA A 131 -12.14 0.27 5.44
N PRO A 132 -13.10 -0.01 6.35
CA PRO A 132 -14.12 0.94 6.77
C PRO A 132 -13.58 2.33 7.07
N GLY A 133 -14.19 3.36 6.49
CA GLY A 133 -13.82 4.76 6.68
C GLY A 133 -12.46 5.17 6.08
N LYS A 134 -11.82 4.30 5.29
CA LYS A 134 -10.53 4.57 4.66
C LYS A 134 -10.67 4.90 3.18
N LYS A 135 -9.53 5.27 2.59
CA LYS A 135 -9.37 5.46 1.14
C LYS A 135 -8.29 4.53 0.63
N GLY A 136 -8.45 4.09 -0.61
CA GLY A 136 -7.45 3.37 -1.37
C GLY A 136 -7.35 3.97 -2.78
N GLU A 137 -6.20 3.86 -3.40
CA GLU A 137 -5.95 4.46 -4.71
C GLU A 137 -5.33 3.44 -5.65
N ILE A 138 -5.74 3.50 -6.92
CA ILE A 138 -5.04 2.86 -8.03
C ILE A 138 -4.85 3.89 -9.15
N THR A 139 -3.80 3.69 -9.96
CA THR A 139 -3.58 4.48 -11.17
C THR A 139 -3.52 3.52 -12.34
N TRP A 140 -4.33 3.78 -13.37
CA TRP A 140 -4.48 2.88 -14.52
C TRP A 140 -4.59 3.66 -15.82
N LYS A 141 -3.91 3.18 -16.87
CA LYS A 141 -4.01 3.73 -18.22
C LYS A 141 -4.86 2.82 -19.11
N PHE A 142 -5.89 3.39 -19.71
CA PHE A 142 -6.70 2.68 -20.70
C PHE A 142 -6.05 2.79 -22.08
N THR A 143 -5.50 1.69 -22.59
CA THR A 143 -4.80 1.65 -23.87
C THR A 143 -5.72 1.46 -25.05
N ASP A 144 -6.90 0.88 -24.84
CA ASP A 144 -7.86 0.52 -25.86
C ASP A 144 -9.24 1.10 -25.55
N SER A 145 -9.99 1.44 -26.62
CA SER A 145 -11.39 1.81 -26.49
C SER A 145 -12.26 0.58 -26.27
N GLY A 146 -13.36 0.73 -25.55
CA GLY A 146 -14.27 -0.37 -25.27
C GLY A 146 -15.01 -0.20 -23.95
N GLU A 147 -15.63 -1.28 -23.50
CA GLU A 147 -16.30 -1.34 -22.21
C GLU A 147 -15.56 -2.31 -21.30
N PHE A 148 -15.12 -1.79 -20.16
CA PHE A 148 -14.46 -2.52 -19.08
C PHE A 148 -15.33 -2.47 -17.84
N SER A 149 -14.97 -3.25 -16.83
CA SER A 149 -15.75 -3.35 -15.60
C SER A 149 -14.89 -3.14 -14.37
N PHE A 150 -15.55 -2.84 -13.28
CA PHE A 150 -14.94 -2.92 -11.95
C PHE A 150 -15.90 -3.57 -10.97
N GLY A 151 -15.36 -4.17 -9.91
CA GLY A 151 -16.18 -4.89 -8.95
C GLY A 151 -15.51 -5.03 -7.60
N CYS A 152 -16.31 -5.39 -6.60
CA CYS A 152 -15.84 -5.85 -5.29
C CYS A 152 -15.91 -7.38 -5.28
N LEU A 153 -14.76 -8.04 -5.27
CA LEU A 153 -14.67 -9.50 -5.39
C LEU A 153 -14.61 -10.22 -4.03
N ILE A 154 -14.79 -9.49 -2.94
CA ILE A 154 -15.02 -10.08 -1.63
C ILE A 154 -16.24 -11.02 -1.74
N PRO A 155 -16.16 -12.26 -1.25
CA PRO A 155 -17.22 -13.24 -1.41
C PRO A 155 -18.60 -12.73 -1.04
N GLY A 156 -19.56 -12.83 -1.98
CA GLY A 156 -20.92 -12.36 -1.84
C GLY A 156 -21.18 -10.93 -2.31
N HIS A 157 -20.18 -10.03 -2.32
CA HIS A 157 -20.38 -8.64 -2.72
C HIS A 157 -20.64 -8.49 -4.23
N TYR A 158 -19.85 -9.18 -5.04
CA TYR A 158 -20.01 -9.17 -6.50
C TYR A 158 -21.35 -9.75 -6.93
N ASP A 159 -21.78 -10.86 -6.32
CA ASP A 159 -23.08 -11.49 -6.58
C ASP A 159 -24.25 -10.61 -6.14
N ALA A 160 -24.07 -9.83 -5.07
CA ALA A 160 -25.05 -8.84 -4.60
C ALA A 160 -25.15 -7.60 -5.50
N GLY A 161 -24.32 -7.52 -6.58
CA GLY A 161 -24.37 -6.45 -7.55
C GLY A 161 -23.36 -5.32 -7.34
N MET A 162 -22.37 -5.48 -6.45
CA MET A 162 -21.32 -4.47 -6.23
C MET A 162 -20.34 -4.45 -7.40
N LYS A 163 -20.74 -3.79 -8.48
CA LYS A 163 -19.99 -3.67 -9.74
C LYS A 163 -20.36 -2.39 -10.50
N GLY A 164 -19.51 -2.03 -11.44
CA GLY A 164 -19.70 -0.88 -12.30
C GLY A 164 -18.99 -1.03 -13.64
N ILE A 165 -19.11 -0.02 -14.48
CA ILE A 165 -18.65 -0.02 -15.87
C ILE A 165 -17.76 1.19 -16.13
N VAL A 166 -16.70 0.98 -16.91
CA VAL A 166 -15.88 2.04 -17.49
C VAL A 166 -16.04 1.98 -19.01
N ARG A 167 -16.61 3.03 -19.61
CA ARG A 167 -16.67 3.19 -21.06
C ARG A 167 -15.50 4.04 -21.52
N VAL A 168 -14.66 3.46 -22.37
CA VAL A 168 -13.48 4.13 -22.94
C VAL A 168 -13.80 4.50 -24.37
N GLY A 169 -13.96 5.81 -24.61
CA GLY A 169 -14.14 6.38 -25.96
C GLY A 169 -12.83 6.44 -26.74
N SER A 170 -12.90 6.42 -28.05
CA SER A 170 -11.79 6.63 -28.98
C SER A 170 -11.42 8.11 -29.11
#